data_d6524b7a51f29f8491cabbe26e14c9ae
#
_entry.id   d6524b7a51f29f8491cabbe26e14c9ae
#
_cell.length_a   1.000
_cell.length_b   1.000
_cell.length_c   1.000
_cell.angle_alpha   90.00
_cell.angle_beta   90.00
_cell.angle_gamma   90.00
#
_symmetry.space_group_name_H-M   'P 1'
#
loop_
_entity.id
_entity.type
_entity.pdbx_description
1 polymer ?
#
loop_
_entity_poly.entity_id
_entity_poly.type
_entity_poly.pdbx_seq_one_letter_code
_entity_poly.pdbx_strand_id
1 'polypeptide(L)'
;MLRNESQSSAKAQATSQSTSSATTGSRTNIKNKDRNKTLYFLTWRWHFYAGLFVIPFMLMLSITGLVMLFDDEIELAFHQDAIEIVASGEPIKVSQQLAAVQHQYPQGTVTQFVPSKVPDLANRFSVSLEDGTSVFATVNQYTGEVVGEIPRSDSLYQLANDIHGTLLIGDWGDYLIEVAISLSILLLISGIYLWLPRDNASRAGFLKLRFGSGTRILMRDLHANIGGTLSFILLLFILSGLSWTGFWGGKLVQAWSTFPAQMWDDIPLSNETHASLNHGSEEEMPWNLEQAPLPLSQDKPAEHVHQVEEASEAHDHSKMGEDHSEHVLSASKFSIDDVI
;
A
#
# COMPACT_ATOMS: atom_id res chain seq x y z
N MET A 1 7.42 -4.87 90.63
CA MET A 1 8.56 -4.78 89.72
C MET A 1 8.34 -5.57 88.35
N LEU A 2 7.31 -6.38 88.21
CA LEU A 2 7.08 -7.21 87.02
C LEU A 2 6.29 -6.55 85.86
N ARG A 3 5.77 -5.34 86.06
CA ARG A 3 4.92 -4.62 85.06
C ARG A 3 5.71 -3.73 84.10
N ASN A 4 7.00 -3.45 84.39
CA ASN A 4 7.83 -2.54 83.58
C ASN A 4 8.64 -3.29 82.49
N GLU A 5 8.91 -4.60 82.64
CA GLU A 5 9.70 -5.38 81.70
C GLU A 5 8.90 -5.78 80.44
N SER A 6 7.57 -6.03 80.60
CA SER A 6 6.70 -6.39 79.49
C SER A 6 6.46 -5.22 78.50
N GLN A 7 6.41 -3.98 78.99
CA GLN A 7 6.26 -2.78 78.17
C GLN A 7 7.56 -2.41 77.40
N SER A 8 8.72 -2.67 77.99
CA SER A 8 10.01 -2.43 77.35
C SER A 8 10.24 -3.43 76.18
N SER A 9 9.87 -4.69 76.35
CA SER A 9 10.00 -5.74 75.28
C SER A 9 9.06 -5.48 74.10
N ALA A 10 7.81 -5.09 74.34
CA ALA A 10 6.83 -4.76 73.30
C ALA A 10 7.26 -3.51 72.46
N LYS A 11 7.83 -2.51 73.14
CA LYS A 11 8.30 -1.28 72.45
C LYS A 11 9.55 -1.54 71.61
N ALA A 12 10.45 -2.42 72.04
CA ALA A 12 11.63 -2.83 71.26
C ALA A 12 11.26 -3.65 70.02
N GLN A 13 10.28 -4.54 70.13
CA GLN A 13 9.78 -5.32 68.96
C GLN A 13 9.04 -4.47 67.97
N ALA A 14 8.22 -3.51 68.38
CA ALA A 14 7.52 -2.58 67.48
C ALA A 14 8.49 -1.67 66.75
N THR A 15 9.58 -1.23 67.37
CA THR A 15 10.62 -0.38 66.75
C THR A 15 11.45 -1.15 65.75
N SER A 16 11.76 -2.46 65.98
CA SER A 16 12.50 -3.29 65.05
C SER A 16 11.68 -3.70 63.84
N GLN A 17 10.37 -3.91 63.94
CA GLN A 17 9.50 -4.17 62.81
C GLN A 17 9.29 -2.95 61.91
N SER A 18 9.17 -1.74 62.47
CA SER A 18 9.01 -0.53 61.70
C SER A 18 10.28 -0.15 60.93
N THR A 19 11.46 -0.38 61.47
CA THR A 19 12.73 -0.15 60.74
C THR A 19 12.99 -1.16 59.68
N SER A 20 12.61 -2.43 59.83
CA SER A 20 12.76 -3.47 58.82
C SER A 20 11.87 -3.23 57.59
N SER A 21 10.61 -2.83 57.79
CA SER A 21 9.70 -2.54 56.67
C SER A 21 10.09 -1.26 55.91
N ALA A 22 10.59 -0.22 56.60
CA ALA A 22 11.09 0.98 55.96
C ALA A 22 12.36 0.75 55.15
N THR A 23 13.26 -0.12 55.58
CA THR A 23 14.52 -0.44 54.88
C THR A 23 14.23 -1.28 53.64
N THR A 24 13.27 -2.22 53.68
CA THR A 24 12.88 -3.04 52.54
C THR A 24 12.18 -2.20 51.45
N GLY A 25 11.29 -1.31 51.81
CA GLY A 25 10.63 -0.39 50.88
C GLY A 25 11.60 0.59 50.19
N SER A 26 12.62 1.07 50.92
CA SER A 26 13.64 1.95 50.38
C SER A 26 14.55 1.24 49.34
N ARG A 27 14.97 -0.03 49.62
CA ARG A 27 15.80 -0.82 48.70
C ARG A 27 15.05 -1.21 47.43
N THR A 28 13.78 -1.56 47.47
CA THR A 28 12.97 -1.87 46.32
C THR A 28 12.74 -0.64 45.44
N ASN A 29 12.56 0.53 46.05
CA ASN A 29 12.38 1.80 45.32
C ASN A 29 13.65 2.25 44.58
N ILE A 30 14.81 2.10 45.21
CA ILE A 30 16.11 2.38 44.58
C ILE A 30 16.36 1.44 43.42
N LYS A 31 16.14 0.13 43.60
CA LYS A 31 16.34 -0.88 42.54
C LYS A 31 15.42 -0.66 41.34
N ASN A 32 14.17 -0.24 41.56
CA ASN A 32 13.24 0.10 40.51
C ASN A 32 13.64 1.38 39.75
N LYS A 33 14.15 2.39 40.43
CA LYS A 33 14.64 3.65 39.84
C LYS A 33 15.86 3.39 38.92
N ASP A 34 16.78 2.54 39.35
CA ASP A 34 17.96 2.19 38.56
C ASP A 34 17.60 1.35 37.33
N ARG A 35 16.66 0.40 37.47
CA ARG A 35 16.13 -0.38 36.35
C ARG A 35 15.46 0.52 35.29
N ASN A 36 14.67 1.49 35.72
CA ASN A 36 14.00 2.42 34.82
C ASN A 36 14.99 3.31 34.04
N LYS A 37 16.08 3.73 34.67
CA LYS A 37 17.15 4.46 33.99
C LYS A 37 17.86 3.59 32.97
N THR A 38 18.20 2.35 33.32
CA THR A 38 18.85 1.40 32.41
C THR A 38 17.98 1.12 31.19
N LEU A 39 16.70 0.87 31.37
CA LEU A 39 15.73 0.67 30.28
C LEU A 39 15.61 1.92 29.41
N TYR A 40 15.58 3.12 29.98
CA TYR A 40 15.55 4.35 29.19
C TYR A 40 16.76 4.51 28.30
N PHE A 41 17.99 4.31 28.83
CA PHE A 41 19.22 4.41 28.04
C PHE A 41 19.31 3.30 26.96
N LEU A 42 18.85 2.09 27.27
CA LEU A 42 18.80 1.01 26.29
C LEU A 42 17.84 1.35 25.16
N THR A 43 16.63 1.78 25.47
CA THR A 43 15.63 2.20 24.48
C THR A 43 16.12 3.38 23.64
N TRP A 44 16.77 4.37 24.27
CA TRP A 44 17.37 5.49 23.55
C TRP A 44 18.43 5.04 22.54
N ARG A 45 19.30 4.09 22.91
CA ARG A 45 20.30 3.54 22.01
C ARG A 45 19.67 2.80 20.83
N TRP A 46 18.69 1.94 21.08
CA TRP A 46 17.96 1.24 20.03
C TRP A 46 17.24 2.21 19.10
N HIS A 47 16.55 3.20 19.64
CA HIS A 47 15.89 4.24 18.85
C HIS A 47 16.88 4.99 17.96
N PHE A 48 18.03 5.35 18.49
CA PHE A 48 19.06 6.04 17.72
C PHE A 48 19.61 5.20 16.55
N TYR A 49 20.02 3.96 16.81
CA TYR A 49 20.61 3.11 15.78
C TYR A 49 19.58 2.66 14.74
N ALA A 50 18.38 2.31 15.16
CA ALA A 50 17.28 2.01 14.25
C ALA A 50 16.94 3.23 13.38
N GLY A 51 16.92 4.44 13.99
CA GLY A 51 16.69 5.67 13.26
C GLY A 51 17.74 5.95 12.19
N LEU A 52 19.01 5.72 12.50
CA LEU A 52 20.10 5.92 11.56
C LEU A 52 19.95 5.03 10.30
N PHE A 53 19.48 3.80 10.49
CA PHE A 53 19.20 2.89 9.38
C PHE A 53 17.93 3.27 8.62
N VAL A 54 16.85 3.64 9.32
CA VAL A 54 15.52 3.88 8.73
C VAL A 54 15.43 5.21 7.97
N ILE A 55 16.15 6.26 8.40
CA ILE A 55 16.08 7.61 7.81
C ILE A 55 16.21 7.62 6.28
N PRO A 56 17.25 7.01 5.66
CA PRO A 56 17.41 7.05 4.21
C PRO A 56 16.24 6.41 3.48
N PHE A 57 15.69 5.31 3.98
CA PHE A 57 14.52 4.66 3.37
C PHE A 57 13.27 5.52 3.51
N MET A 58 13.00 6.09 4.68
CA MET A 58 11.84 6.95 4.90
C MET A 58 11.89 8.24 4.06
N LEU A 59 13.08 8.81 3.88
CA LEU A 59 13.27 9.96 2.98
C LEU A 59 12.99 9.57 1.53
N MET A 60 13.54 8.47 1.08
CA MET A 60 13.35 7.94 -0.27
C MET A 60 11.87 7.65 -0.52
N LEU A 61 11.21 6.89 0.37
CA LEU A 61 9.78 6.57 0.28
C LEU A 61 8.91 7.84 0.30
N SER A 62 9.26 8.85 1.10
CA SER A 62 8.52 10.11 1.13
C SER A 62 8.68 10.91 -0.16
N ILE A 63 9.87 10.97 -0.73
CA ILE A 63 10.14 11.71 -1.98
C ILE A 63 9.45 11.02 -3.15
N THR A 64 9.63 9.70 -3.28
CA THR A 64 8.98 8.94 -4.36
C THR A 64 7.47 8.94 -4.24
N GLY A 65 6.94 8.83 -3.03
CA GLY A 65 5.50 8.96 -2.77
C GLY A 65 4.95 10.35 -3.13
N LEU A 66 5.72 11.43 -2.92
CA LEU A 66 5.33 12.77 -3.38
C LEU A 66 5.32 12.88 -4.90
N VAL A 67 6.31 12.29 -5.58
CA VAL A 67 6.33 12.27 -7.06
C VAL A 67 5.10 11.53 -7.58
N MET A 68 4.76 10.38 -7.01
CA MET A 68 3.57 9.61 -7.40
C MET A 68 2.26 10.34 -7.07
N LEU A 69 2.22 11.10 -5.96
CA LEU A 69 1.04 11.86 -5.55
C LEU A 69 0.73 13.04 -6.48
N PHE A 70 1.77 13.69 -7.00
CA PHE A 70 1.67 14.86 -7.89
C PHE A 70 1.95 14.50 -9.35
N ASP A 71 1.63 13.26 -9.74
CA ASP A 71 1.88 12.76 -11.10
C ASP A 71 1.14 13.58 -12.17
N ASP A 72 -0.14 13.85 -11.99
CA ASP A 72 -0.94 14.64 -12.93
C ASP A 72 -0.37 16.06 -13.15
N GLU A 73 0.08 16.74 -12.09
CA GLU A 73 0.67 18.07 -12.16
C GLU A 73 2.06 18.04 -12.82
N ILE A 74 2.83 17.01 -12.53
CA ILE A 74 4.16 16.80 -13.12
C ILE A 74 4.01 16.50 -14.61
N GLU A 75 3.10 15.60 -14.97
CA GLU A 75 2.83 15.23 -16.36
C GLU A 75 2.37 16.43 -17.18
N LEU A 76 1.45 17.24 -16.63
CA LEU A 76 0.99 18.48 -17.26
C LEU A 76 2.16 19.46 -17.47
N ALA A 77 3.07 19.58 -16.50
CA ALA A 77 4.21 20.50 -16.61
C ALA A 77 5.23 20.08 -17.68
N PHE A 78 5.40 18.77 -17.91
CA PHE A 78 6.37 18.24 -18.87
C PHE A 78 5.78 17.96 -20.26
N HIS A 79 4.47 17.70 -20.36
CA HIS A 79 3.79 17.29 -21.58
C HIS A 79 2.59 18.19 -21.92
N GLN A 80 2.67 19.49 -21.57
CA GLN A 80 1.61 20.46 -21.80
C GLN A 80 1.08 20.41 -23.24
N ASP A 81 1.99 20.40 -24.23
CA ASP A 81 1.65 20.38 -25.65
C ASP A 81 0.85 19.13 -26.10
N ALA A 82 1.01 18.02 -25.36
CA ALA A 82 0.29 16.78 -25.64
C ALA A 82 -1.01 16.65 -24.86
N ILE A 83 -1.22 17.47 -23.83
CA ILE A 83 -2.35 17.33 -22.89
C ILE A 83 -3.34 18.47 -23.04
N GLU A 84 -2.88 19.72 -23.22
CA GLU A 84 -3.77 20.88 -23.31
C GLU A 84 -4.47 20.94 -24.67
N ILE A 85 -5.77 21.19 -24.64
CA ILE A 85 -6.61 21.32 -25.81
C ILE A 85 -7.50 22.56 -25.65
N VAL A 86 -8.06 23.01 -26.76
CA VAL A 86 -9.08 24.05 -26.72
C VAL A 86 -10.46 23.43 -26.66
N ALA A 87 -11.18 23.67 -25.57
CA ALA A 87 -12.56 23.21 -25.43
C ALA A 87 -13.44 23.85 -26.53
N SER A 88 -14.12 23.03 -27.32
CA SER A 88 -14.96 23.49 -28.43
C SER A 88 -16.17 22.59 -28.68
N GLY A 89 -17.35 23.07 -28.34
CA GLY A 89 -18.60 22.34 -28.60
C GLY A 89 -18.87 21.19 -27.61
N GLU A 90 -19.64 20.21 -28.08
CA GLU A 90 -19.97 19.02 -27.32
C GLU A 90 -18.91 17.92 -27.56
N PRO A 91 -18.53 17.15 -26.54
CA PRO A 91 -17.63 16.01 -26.72
C PRO A 91 -18.23 14.95 -27.66
N ILE A 92 -17.40 14.41 -28.53
CA ILE A 92 -17.77 13.27 -29.38
C ILE A 92 -17.80 11.98 -28.56
N LYS A 93 -18.49 10.97 -29.08
CA LYS A 93 -18.59 9.68 -28.43
C LYS A 93 -17.23 9.04 -28.19
N VAL A 94 -17.08 8.35 -27.03
CA VAL A 94 -15.81 7.67 -26.69
C VAL A 94 -15.46 6.59 -27.70
N SER A 95 -16.46 5.91 -28.28
CA SER A 95 -16.23 4.95 -29.38
C SER A 95 -15.54 5.56 -30.59
N GLN A 96 -15.83 6.83 -30.92
CA GLN A 96 -15.17 7.54 -32.02
C GLN A 96 -13.72 7.92 -31.65
N GLN A 97 -13.50 8.35 -30.41
CA GLN A 97 -12.16 8.62 -29.89
C GLN A 97 -11.31 7.35 -29.88
N LEU A 98 -11.87 6.23 -29.40
CA LEU A 98 -11.22 4.92 -29.40
C LEU A 98 -10.83 4.48 -30.83
N ALA A 99 -11.74 4.65 -31.80
CA ALA A 99 -11.44 4.33 -33.20
C ALA A 99 -10.28 5.15 -33.76
N ALA A 100 -10.13 6.41 -33.37
CA ALA A 100 -9.00 7.25 -33.75
C ALA A 100 -7.68 6.71 -33.17
N VAL A 101 -7.68 6.31 -31.89
CA VAL A 101 -6.51 5.70 -31.24
C VAL A 101 -6.15 4.38 -31.91
N GLN A 102 -7.12 3.51 -32.16
CA GLN A 102 -6.88 2.23 -32.84
C GLN A 102 -6.33 2.42 -34.27
N HIS A 103 -6.76 3.47 -34.95
CA HIS A 103 -6.21 3.82 -36.27
C HIS A 103 -4.76 4.30 -36.18
N GLN A 104 -4.41 5.04 -35.15
CA GLN A 104 -3.04 5.54 -34.90
C GLN A 104 -2.09 4.39 -34.45
N TYR A 105 -2.62 3.45 -33.65
CA TYR A 105 -1.86 2.32 -33.09
C TYR A 105 -2.47 0.98 -33.55
N PRO A 106 -2.36 0.60 -34.83
CA PRO A 106 -3.04 -0.60 -35.37
C PRO A 106 -2.53 -1.92 -34.77
N GLN A 107 -1.32 -1.92 -34.23
CA GLN A 107 -0.70 -3.07 -33.56
C GLN A 107 -0.78 -2.95 -32.02
N GLY A 108 -1.22 -1.82 -31.50
CA GLY A 108 -1.34 -1.57 -30.08
C GLY A 108 -2.67 -2.10 -29.50
N THR A 109 -2.65 -2.53 -28.26
CA THR A 109 -3.85 -2.91 -27.52
C THR A 109 -4.24 -1.78 -26.57
N VAL A 110 -5.44 -1.22 -26.75
CA VAL A 110 -5.97 -0.23 -25.81
C VAL A 110 -6.45 -0.94 -24.56
N THR A 111 -5.84 -0.64 -23.41
CA THR A 111 -6.09 -1.31 -22.13
C THR A 111 -6.92 -0.49 -21.16
N GLN A 112 -6.92 0.83 -21.28
CA GLN A 112 -7.61 1.70 -20.33
C GLN A 112 -8.04 3.01 -21.00
N PHE A 113 -9.20 3.53 -20.58
CA PHE A 113 -9.65 4.89 -20.89
C PHE A 113 -9.67 5.73 -19.61
N VAL A 114 -9.07 6.90 -19.66
CA VAL A 114 -9.02 7.86 -18.55
C VAL A 114 -9.65 9.17 -19.03
N PRO A 115 -10.90 9.45 -18.65
CA PRO A 115 -11.56 10.71 -19.02
C PRO A 115 -10.91 11.89 -18.30
N SER A 116 -10.78 13.01 -18.99
CA SER A 116 -10.34 14.24 -18.37
C SER A 116 -11.43 14.83 -17.47
N LYS A 117 -11.04 15.29 -16.29
CA LYS A 117 -11.90 16.01 -15.35
C LYS A 117 -12.08 17.49 -15.71
N VAL A 118 -11.25 18.00 -16.62
CA VAL A 118 -11.16 19.40 -16.99
C VAL A 118 -11.41 19.53 -18.50
N PRO A 119 -12.31 20.43 -18.95
CA PRO A 119 -12.65 20.58 -20.37
C PRO A 119 -11.47 20.89 -21.29
N ASP A 120 -10.48 21.60 -20.78
CA ASP A 120 -9.32 22.05 -21.54
C ASP A 120 -8.16 21.02 -21.56
N LEU A 121 -8.39 19.82 -21.04
CA LEU A 121 -7.41 18.73 -21.08
C LEU A 121 -7.94 17.56 -21.90
N ALA A 122 -7.07 16.96 -22.69
CA ALA A 122 -7.36 15.78 -23.52
C ALA A 122 -7.71 14.54 -22.72
N ASN A 123 -8.57 13.71 -23.25
CA ASN A 123 -8.79 12.35 -22.75
C ASN A 123 -7.56 11.49 -23.02
N ARG A 124 -7.31 10.49 -22.18
CA ARG A 124 -6.15 9.60 -22.30
C ARG A 124 -6.59 8.16 -22.54
N PHE A 125 -5.94 7.49 -23.47
CA PHE A 125 -6.07 6.07 -23.71
C PHE A 125 -4.73 5.39 -23.45
N SER A 126 -4.69 4.43 -22.54
CA SER A 126 -3.50 3.60 -22.34
C SER A 126 -3.40 2.59 -23.45
N VAL A 127 -2.29 2.60 -24.16
CA VAL A 127 -2.01 1.69 -25.28
C VAL A 127 -0.77 0.87 -24.93
N SER A 128 -0.92 -0.45 -24.91
CA SER A 128 0.21 -1.38 -24.81
C SER A 128 0.73 -1.68 -26.22
N LEU A 129 2.02 -1.48 -26.44
CA LEU A 129 2.69 -1.71 -27.73
C LEU A 129 3.29 -3.11 -27.78
N GLU A 130 3.59 -3.60 -28.99
CA GLU A 130 4.15 -4.94 -29.21
C GLU A 130 5.52 -5.17 -28.55
N ASP A 131 6.29 -4.09 -28.35
CA ASP A 131 7.59 -4.14 -27.68
C ASP A 131 7.50 -4.26 -26.16
N GLY A 132 6.28 -4.33 -25.62
CA GLY A 132 6.00 -4.39 -24.18
C GLY A 132 5.99 -3.03 -23.48
N THR A 133 6.21 -1.94 -24.19
CA THR A 133 6.08 -0.58 -23.65
C THR A 133 4.63 -0.13 -23.64
N SER A 134 4.31 0.87 -22.82
CA SER A 134 2.99 1.47 -22.75
C SER A 134 3.07 2.98 -22.89
N VAL A 135 2.09 3.53 -23.60
CA VAL A 135 1.95 4.97 -23.81
C VAL A 135 0.53 5.42 -23.47
N PHE A 136 0.38 6.66 -23.08
CA PHE A 136 -0.91 7.34 -23.10
C PHE A 136 -1.05 8.08 -24.42
N ALA A 137 -1.96 7.62 -25.27
CA ALA A 137 -2.43 8.39 -26.42
C ALA A 137 -3.45 9.42 -25.91
N THR A 138 -3.17 10.70 -26.09
CA THR A 138 -4.06 11.80 -25.69
C THR A 138 -4.96 12.17 -26.86
N VAL A 139 -6.24 12.29 -26.61
CA VAL A 139 -7.25 12.53 -27.65
C VAL A 139 -8.07 13.77 -27.30
N ASN A 140 -8.19 14.68 -28.22
CA ASN A 140 -9.10 15.81 -28.10
C ASN A 140 -10.54 15.28 -28.18
N GLN A 141 -11.26 15.36 -27.06
CA GLN A 141 -12.63 14.84 -26.94
C GLN A 141 -13.65 15.57 -27.82
N TYR A 142 -13.31 16.72 -28.38
CA TYR A 142 -14.21 17.50 -29.24
C TYR A 142 -14.01 17.19 -30.73
N THR A 143 -12.78 16.92 -31.14
CA THR A 143 -12.44 16.69 -32.56
C THR A 143 -12.16 15.22 -32.88
N GLY A 144 -11.81 14.40 -31.88
CA GLY A 144 -11.35 13.03 -32.06
C GLY A 144 -9.91 12.93 -32.56
N GLU A 145 -9.18 14.04 -32.62
CA GLU A 145 -7.79 14.05 -33.03
C GLU A 145 -6.89 13.54 -31.93
N VAL A 146 -5.93 12.67 -32.26
CA VAL A 146 -4.86 12.27 -31.34
C VAL A 146 -3.86 13.44 -31.27
N VAL A 147 -3.82 14.10 -30.09
CA VAL A 147 -3.03 15.32 -29.87
C VAL A 147 -1.57 15.00 -29.66
N GLY A 148 -1.30 13.92 -28.91
CA GLY A 148 0.05 13.54 -28.58
C GLY A 148 0.15 12.17 -27.92
N GLU A 149 1.36 11.89 -27.48
CA GLU A 149 1.75 10.65 -26.83
C GLU A 149 2.56 10.95 -25.58
N ILE A 150 2.25 10.29 -24.49
CA ILE A 150 2.99 10.40 -23.23
C ILE A 150 3.55 9.03 -22.90
N PRO A 151 4.89 8.86 -22.84
CA PRO A 151 5.51 7.61 -22.43
C PRO A 151 5.08 7.25 -21.00
N ARG A 152 4.52 6.04 -20.82
CA ARG A 152 4.12 5.55 -19.50
C ARG A 152 5.22 4.70 -18.86
N SER A 153 5.84 3.82 -19.62
CA SER A 153 6.88 2.91 -19.13
C SER A 153 8.13 3.64 -18.65
N ASP A 154 8.48 4.77 -19.30
CA ASP A 154 9.64 5.59 -18.97
C ASP A 154 9.27 6.88 -18.25
N SER A 155 8.07 6.94 -17.66
CA SER A 155 7.60 8.12 -16.94
C SER A 155 8.33 8.31 -15.61
N LEU A 156 8.35 9.55 -15.12
CA LEU A 156 8.87 9.85 -13.78
C LEU A 156 8.08 9.12 -12.70
N TYR A 157 6.77 8.94 -12.91
CA TYR A 157 5.91 8.12 -12.07
C TYR A 157 6.42 6.69 -11.98
N GLN A 158 6.69 6.03 -13.13
CA GLN A 158 7.15 4.65 -13.14
C GLN A 158 8.50 4.51 -12.44
N LEU A 159 9.44 5.41 -12.70
CA LEU A 159 10.71 5.43 -11.99
C LEU A 159 10.53 5.59 -10.48
N ALA A 160 9.66 6.51 -10.05
CA ALA A 160 9.37 6.71 -8.64
C ALA A 160 8.70 5.48 -8.02
N ASN A 161 7.78 4.84 -8.73
CA ASN A 161 7.11 3.61 -8.32
C ASN A 161 8.10 2.45 -8.14
N ASP A 162 8.99 2.25 -9.09
CA ASP A 162 10.00 1.18 -9.05
C ASP A 162 11.01 1.40 -7.91
N ILE A 163 11.41 2.65 -7.66
CA ILE A 163 12.25 2.98 -6.50
C ILE A 163 11.46 2.75 -5.21
N HIS A 164 10.20 3.18 -5.17
CA HIS A 164 9.33 3.08 -3.98
C HIS A 164 9.07 1.63 -3.58
N GLY A 165 8.83 0.75 -4.55
CA GLY A 165 8.50 -0.66 -4.31
C GLY A 165 9.69 -1.58 -4.19
N THR A 166 10.70 -1.40 -5.06
CA THR A 166 11.77 -2.41 -5.24
C THR A 166 13.19 -1.85 -5.22
N LEU A 167 13.39 -0.54 -4.98
CA LEU A 167 14.72 0.10 -5.04
C LEU A 167 15.46 -0.13 -6.38
N LEU A 168 14.74 -0.45 -7.46
CA LEU A 168 15.28 -0.85 -8.77
C LEU A 168 16.11 -2.16 -8.75
N ILE A 169 16.05 -2.94 -7.67
CA ILE A 169 16.80 -4.20 -7.50
C ILE A 169 15.90 -5.41 -7.25
N GLY A 170 14.62 -5.29 -7.63
CA GLY A 170 13.63 -6.38 -7.53
C GLY A 170 13.36 -6.82 -6.10
N ASP A 171 13.15 -8.11 -5.88
CA ASP A 171 12.73 -8.69 -4.59
C ASP A 171 13.63 -8.33 -3.42
N TRP A 172 14.96 -8.19 -3.65
CA TRP A 172 15.88 -7.76 -2.61
C TRP A 172 15.60 -6.34 -2.13
N GLY A 173 15.15 -5.48 -3.04
CA GLY A 173 14.74 -4.11 -2.70
C GLY A 173 13.47 -4.10 -1.86
N ASP A 174 12.47 -4.89 -2.22
CA ASP A 174 11.25 -5.07 -1.44
C ASP A 174 11.57 -5.56 -0.02
N TYR A 175 12.36 -6.62 0.15
CA TYR A 175 12.78 -7.09 1.48
C TYR A 175 13.50 -6.03 2.30
N LEU A 176 14.38 -5.21 1.68
CA LEU A 176 15.06 -4.12 2.40
C LEU A 176 14.09 -3.04 2.87
N ILE A 177 13.11 -2.68 2.03
CA ILE A 177 12.04 -1.75 2.39
C ILE A 177 11.20 -2.33 3.53
N GLU A 178 10.82 -3.59 3.46
CA GLU A 178 10.07 -4.27 4.52
C GLU A 178 10.80 -4.27 5.87
N VAL A 179 12.10 -4.51 5.86
CA VAL A 179 12.94 -4.43 7.07
C VAL A 179 12.96 -2.99 7.61
N ALA A 180 13.11 -1.99 6.74
CA ALA A 180 13.11 -0.59 7.14
C ALA A 180 11.73 -0.17 7.72
N ILE A 181 10.64 -0.60 7.11
CA ILE A 181 9.27 -0.35 7.59
C ILE A 181 9.04 -1.04 8.94
N SER A 182 9.47 -2.29 9.10
CA SER A 182 9.36 -3.03 10.36
C SER A 182 10.14 -2.35 11.49
N LEU A 183 11.35 -1.86 11.20
CA LEU A 183 12.15 -1.08 12.16
C LEU A 183 11.51 0.29 12.44
N SER A 184 10.76 0.86 11.51
CA SER A 184 10.00 2.12 11.72
C SER A 184 8.90 1.94 12.77
N ILE A 185 8.23 0.79 12.81
CA ILE A 185 7.28 0.46 13.88
C ILE A 185 7.98 0.45 15.24
N LEU A 186 9.15 -0.20 15.31
CA LEU A 186 9.97 -0.20 16.53
C LEU A 186 10.39 1.22 16.94
N LEU A 187 10.74 2.07 15.96
CA LEU A 187 11.05 3.48 16.18
C LEU A 187 9.87 4.25 16.76
N LEU A 188 8.66 4.07 16.22
CA LEU A 188 7.45 4.72 16.75
C LEU A 188 7.19 4.31 18.19
N ILE A 189 7.21 3.01 18.49
CA ILE A 189 6.97 2.49 19.84
C ILE A 189 8.03 3.01 20.81
N SER A 190 9.31 2.92 20.45
CA SER A 190 10.40 3.43 21.29
C SER A 190 10.38 4.95 21.42
N GLY A 191 10.02 5.67 20.36
CA GLY A 191 9.87 7.13 20.34
C GLY A 191 8.76 7.62 21.29
N ILE A 192 7.58 6.98 21.24
CA ILE A 192 6.47 7.26 22.17
C ILE A 192 6.93 7.00 23.60
N TYR A 193 7.60 5.86 23.85
CA TYR A 193 8.14 5.55 25.16
C TYR A 193 9.14 6.60 25.66
N LEU A 194 10.02 7.15 24.80
CA LEU A 194 10.97 8.20 25.16
C LEU A 194 10.34 9.58 25.32
N TRP A 195 9.26 9.85 24.58
CA TRP A 195 8.53 11.12 24.61
C TRP A 195 7.66 11.29 25.86
N LEU A 196 7.07 10.20 26.38
CA LEU A 196 6.19 10.26 27.55
C LEU A 196 6.93 10.80 28.79
N PRO A 197 6.36 11.81 29.49
CA PRO A 197 6.99 12.43 30.63
C PRO A 197 6.99 11.50 31.84
N ARG A 198 8.19 11.31 32.45
CA ARG A 198 8.40 10.45 33.62
C ARG A 198 8.76 11.19 34.91
N ASP A 199 9.26 12.40 34.73
CA ASP A 199 9.67 13.28 35.82
C ASP A 199 9.31 14.73 35.52
N ASN A 200 9.49 15.61 36.51
CA ASN A 200 9.17 17.04 36.36
C ASN A 200 10.05 17.73 35.32
N ALA A 201 11.29 17.24 35.08
CA ALA A 201 12.17 17.80 34.08
C ALA A 201 11.73 17.44 32.65
N SER A 202 11.23 16.23 32.43
CA SER A 202 10.70 15.81 31.13
C SER A 202 9.36 16.50 30.81
N ARG A 203 8.55 16.81 31.82
CA ARG A 203 7.30 17.58 31.62
C ARG A 203 7.53 19.01 31.11
N ALA A 204 8.68 19.62 31.40
CA ALA A 204 8.99 20.98 30.94
C ALA A 204 9.07 21.14 29.41
N GLY A 205 9.44 20.08 28.70
CA GLY A 205 9.50 20.05 27.23
C GLY A 205 8.37 19.28 26.54
N PHE A 206 7.44 18.69 27.31
CA PHE A 206 6.32 17.94 26.76
C PHE A 206 5.29 18.89 26.14
N LEU A 207 5.01 18.71 24.84
CA LEU A 207 4.13 19.58 24.03
C LEU A 207 4.52 21.07 24.03
N LYS A 208 5.78 21.40 24.37
CA LYS A 208 6.29 22.77 24.37
C LYS A 208 7.58 22.87 23.58
N LEU A 209 7.71 23.94 22.80
CA LEU A 209 8.93 24.28 22.07
C LEU A 209 9.66 25.39 22.83
N ARG A 210 10.92 25.16 23.19
CA ARG A 210 11.76 26.08 23.97
C ARG A 210 12.68 26.87 23.06
N PHE A 211 12.15 27.92 22.42
CA PHE A 211 12.89 28.73 21.45
C PHE A 211 14.12 29.44 22.04
N GLY A 212 14.07 29.81 23.32
CA GLY A 212 15.18 30.52 24.00
C GLY A 212 16.30 29.64 24.56
N SER A 213 16.23 28.30 24.43
CA SER A 213 17.15 27.36 25.09
C SER A 213 18.28 26.86 24.19
N GLY A 214 18.45 27.46 23.02
CA GLY A 214 19.48 27.09 22.03
C GLY A 214 19.00 26.01 21.03
N THR A 215 19.66 25.99 19.85
CA THR A 215 19.26 25.18 18.67
C THR A 215 19.16 23.69 18.96
N ARG A 216 20.09 23.14 19.75
CA ARG A 216 20.10 21.70 20.08
C ARG A 216 18.85 21.29 20.87
N ILE A 217 18.42 22.12 21.82
CA ILE A 217 17.22 21.84 22.62
C ILE A 217 16.00 22.02 21.78
N LEU A 218 15.95 23.04 20.94
CA LEU A 218 14.83 23.29 20.01
C LEU A 218 14.65 22.12 19.04
N MET A 219 15.71 21.62 18.39
CA MET A 219 15.64 20.48 17.47
C MET A 219 15.15 19.19 18.17
N ARG A 220 15.63 18.96 19.40
CA ARG A 220 15.16 17.84 20.22
C ARG A 220 13.66 17.97 20.55
N ASP A 221 13.23 19.15 20.98
CA ASP A 221 11.83 19.39 21.36
C ASP A 221 10.92 19.32 20.13
N LEU A 222 11.38 19.81 18.97
CA LEU A 222 10.68 19.72 17.70
C LEU A 222 10.53 18.25 17.28
N HIS A 223 11.61 17.49 17.24
CA HIS A 223 11.58 16.07 16.92
C HIS A 223 10.67 15.27 17.85
N ALA A 224 10.81 15.48 19.15
CA ALA A 224 10.05 14.75 20.17
C ALA A 224 8.55 15.06 20.10
N ASN A 225 8.17 16.34 19.93
CA ASN A 225 6.78 16.74 19.94
C ASN A 225 6.07 16.45 18.60
N ILE A 226 6.71 16.72 17.45
CA ILE A 226 6.16 16.37 16.15
C ILE A 226 6.10 14.84 16.02
N GLY A 227 7.19 14.13 16.32
CA GLY A 227 7.23 12.68 16.25
C GLY A 227 6.21 12.02 17.18
N GLY A 228 6.09 12.50 18.42
CA GLY A 228 5.13 11.98 19.38
C GLY A 228 3.68 12.23 18.97
N THR A 229 3.33 13.42 18.48
CA THR A 229 1.95 13.75 18.07
C THR A 229 1.55 13.07 16.75
N LEU A 230 2.47 12.98 15.77
CA LEU A 230 2.18 12.36 14.49
C LEU A 230 2.35 10.83 14.52
N SER A 231 2.88 10.24 15.59
CA SER A 231 3.19 8.80 15.66
C SER A 231 1.98 7.91 15.37
N PHE A 232 0.77 8.30 15.77
CA PHE A 232 -0.44 7.51 15.51
C PHE A 232 -0.82 7.51 14.02
N ILE A 233 -0.72 8.67 13.37
CA ILE A 233 -0.98 8.81 11.93
C ILE A 233 0.07 8.02 11.15
N LEU A 234 1.35 8.20 11.50
CA LEU A 234 2.45 7.46 10.88
C LEU A 234 2.31 5.95 11.06
N LEU A 235 1.86 5.49 12.22
CA LEU A 235 1.61 4.07 12.45
C LEU A 235 0.54 3.53 11.51
N LEU A 236 -0.56 4.26 11.28
CA LEU A 236 -1.60 3.87 10.34
C LEU A 236 -1.06 3.78 8.90
N PHE A 237 -0.27 4.77 8.46
CA PHE A 237 0.36 4.74 7.15
C PHE A 237 1.33 3.57 6.99
N ILE A 238 2.17 3.31 8.01
CA ILE A 238 3.12 2.20 7.98
C ILE A 238 2.39 0.85 7.93
N LEU A 239 1.35 0.65 8.74
CA LEU A 239 0.57 -0.58 8.72
C LEU A 239 -0.18 -0.77 7.39
N SER A 240 -0.72 0.32 6.83
CA SER A 240 -1.34 0.30 5.50
C SER A 240 -0.31 -0.06 4.43
N GLY A 241 0.85 0.61 4.39
CA GLY A 241 1.92 0.30 3.44
C GLY A 241 2.44 -1.12 3.56
N LEU A 242 2.58 -1.63 4.79
CA LEU A 242 3.05 -3.00 5.05
C LEU A 242 2.12 -4.08 4.46
N SER A 243 0.84 -3.77 4.29
CA SER A 243 -0.12 -4.70 3.68
C SER A 243 0.13 -4.94 2.19
N TRP A 244 0.87 -4.06 1.53
CA TRP A 244 1.18 -4.13 0.10
C TRP A 244 2.55 -4.74 -0.22
N THR A 245 3.33 -5.06 0.81
CA THR A 245 4.65 -5.68 0.64
C THR A 245 4.56 -7.19 0.47
N GLY A 246 5.57 -7.80 -0.12
CA GLY A 246 5.56 -9.22 -0.47
C GLY A 246 5.42 -10.14 0.74
N PHE A 247 6.26 -10.01 1.75
CA PHE A 247 6.25 -10.90 2.92
C PHE A 247 5.10 -10.57 3.89
N TRP A 248 5.03 -9.34 4.41
CA TRP A 248 4.00 -8.97 5.38
C TRP A 248 2.61 -8.87 4.75
N GLY A 249 2.51 -8.38 3.51
CA GLY A 249 1.26 -8.38 2.76
C GLY A 249 0.69 -9.78 2.65
N GLY A 250 1.51 -10.75 2.25
CA GLY A 250 1.13 -12.15 2.22
C GLY A 250 0.67 -12.69 3.58
N LYS A 251 1.29 -12.29 4.70
CA LYS A 251 0.94 -12.77 6.05
C LYS A 251 -0.27 -12.06 6.65
N LEU A 252 -0.38 -10.73 6.47
CA LEU A 252 -1.45 -9.93 7.07
C LEU A 252 -2.73 -9.98 6.24
N VAL A 253 -2.63 -9.78 4.92
CA VAL A 253 -3.80 -9.71 4.03
C VAL A 253 -4.36 -11.11 3.80
N GLN A 254 -3.52 -12.10 3.53
CA GLN A 254 -3.95 -13.49 3.29
C GLN A 254 -4.61 -14.15 4.51
N ALA A 255 -4.27 -13.74 5.74
CA ALA A 255 -4.96 -14.22 6.92
C ALA A 255 -6.44 -13.85 6.97
N TRP A 256 -6.84 -12.80 6.25
CA TRP A 256 -8.17 -12.20 6.29
C TRP A 256 -8.87 -12.14 4.92
N SER A 257 -8.18 -12.46 3.83
CA SER A 257 -8.73 -12.44 2.47
C SER A 257 -8.77 -13.83 1.85
N THR A 258 -9.77 -14.07 1.00
CA THR A 258 -9.88 -15.30 0.21
C THR A 258 -8.93 -15.31 -1.00
N PHE A 259 -8.22 -14.21 -1.25
CA PHE A 259 -7.26 -14.07 -2.35
C PHE A 259 -5.85 -13.96 -1.80
N PRO A 260 -5.10 -15.05 -1.69
CA PRO A 260 -3.70 -15.02 -1.30
C PRO A 260 -2.84 -14.41 -2.43
N ALA A 261 -2.18 -13.28 -2.16
CA ALA A 261 -1.33 -12.61 -3.13
C ALA A 261 -0.22 -13.49 -3.73
N GLN A 262 0.26 -14.48 -2.98
CA GLN A 262 1.31 -15.42 -3.41
C GLN A 262 0.78 -16.68 -4.13
N MET A 263 -0.54 -16.85 -4.28
CA MET A 263 -1.08 -18.03 -4.95
C MET A 263 -0.81 -18.03 -6.47
N TRP A 264 -0.37 -16.90 -7.00
CA TRP A 264 -0.20 -16.67 -8.43
C TRP A 264 1.25 -16.68 -8.92
N ASP A 265 2.23 -16.74 -8.00
CA ASP A 265 3.66 -16.62 -8.35
C ASP A 265 4.16 -17.75 -9.25
N ASP A 266 3.56 -18.96 -9.16
CA ASP A 266 3.91 -20.14 -9.97
C ASP A 266 2.90 -20.44 -11.09
N ILE A 267 1.90 -19.60 -11.27
CA ILE A 267 0.84 -19.84 -12.27
C ILE A 267 1.13 -18.97 -13.49
N PRO A 268 1.22 -19.56 -14.70
CA PRO A 268 1.34 -18.78 -15.92
C PRO A 268 0.18 -17.79 -16.03
N LEU A 269 0.51 -16.53 -16.28
CA LEU A 269 -0.45 -15.44 -16.37
C LEU A 269 -0.90 -15.24 -17.82
N SER A 270 -2.17 -14.88 -18.00
CA SER A 270 -2.72 -14.50 -19.30
C SER A 270 -2.51 -13.01 -19.55
N ASN A 271 -2.80 -12.56 -20.77
CA ASN A 271 -2.85 -11.14 -21.11
C ASN A 271 -4.17 -10.48 -20.67
N GLU A 272 -5.13 -11.26 -20.16
CA GLU A 272 -6.39 -10.75 -19.65
C GLU A 272 -6.25 -10.35 -18.18
N THR A 273 -6.91 -9.28 -17.78
CA THR A 273 -6.91 -8.80 -16.39
C THR A 273 -8.20 -9.20 -15.69
N HIS A 274 -8.19 -9.13 -14.35
CA HIS A 274 -9.39 -9.40 -13.55
C HIS A 274 -10.56 -8.44 -13.88
N ALA A 275 -10.28 -7.26 -14.42
CA ALA A 275 -11.33 -6.36 -14.92
C ALA A 275 -12.19 -7.00 -16.02
N SER A 276 -11.65 -7.96 -16.78
CA SER A 276 -12.43 -8.70 -17.80
C SER A 276 -13.53 -9.58 -17.20
N LEU A 277 -13.52 -9.84 -15.90
CA LEU A 277 -14.54 -10.59 -15.16
C LEU A 277 -15.70 -9.72 -14.68
N ASN A 278 -15.58 -8.39 -14.75
CA ASN A 278 -16.63 -7.45 -14.38
C ASN A 278 -17.72 -7.41 -15.48
N HIS A 279 -18.61 -8.38 -15.47
CA HIS A 279 -19.69 -8.49 -16.46
C HIS A 279 -21.02 -7.90 -15.97
N GLY A 280 -21.00 -6.83 -15.15
CA GLY A 280 -22.22 -6.21 -14.64
C GLY A 280 -22.99 -7.06 -13.63
N SER A 281 -22.31 -7.99 -12.95
CA SER A 281 -22.83 -8.69 -11.77
C SER A 281 -22.77 -7.76 -10.56
N GLU A 282 -23.59 -8.02 -9.52
CA GLU A 282 -23.59 -7.25 -8.28
C GLU A 282 -22.25 -7.30 -7.51
N GLU A 283 -21.32 -8.15 -7.89
CA GLU A 283 -19.98 -8.29 -7.34
C GLU A 283 -18.94 -7.82 -8.38
N GLU A 284 -18.59 -6.56 -8.32
CA GLU A 284 -17.46 -6.01 -9.07
C GLU A 284 -16.14 -6.39 -8.37
N MET A 285 -15.11 -6.69 -9.17
CA MET A 285 -13.78 -6.92 -8.64
C MET A 285 -13.27 -5.67 -7.93
N PRO A 286 -12.63 -5.81 -6.76
CA PRO A 286 -12.00 -4.69 -6.08
C PRO A 286 -11.01 -3.98 -7.01
N TRP A 287 -11.08 -2.66 -7.07
CA TRP A 287 -10.27 -1.80 -7.96
C TRP A 287 -8.76 -2.11 -7.96
N ASN A 288 -8.22 -2.57 -6.84
CA ASN A 288 -6.82 -2.96 -6.68
C ASN A 288 -6.47 -4.29 -7.36
N LEU A 289 -7.45 -5.10 -7.71
CA LEU A 289 -7.27 -6.37 -8.42
C LEU A 289 -7.63 -6.27 -9.90
N GLU A 290 -8.36 -5.23 -10.31
CA GLU A 290 -8.83 -5.08 -11.70
C GLU A 290 -7.70 -5.17 -12.74
N GLN A 291 -6.53 -4.64 -12.41
CA GLN A 291 -5.37 -4.64 -13.31
C GLN A 291 -4.45 -5.86 -13.12
N ALA A 292 -4.74 -6.73 -12.16
CA ALA A 292 -3.98 -7.96 -12.00
C ALA A 292 -4.27 -8.92 -13.15
N PRO A 293 -3.25 -9.52 -13.80
CA PRO A 293 -3.46 -10.48 -14.88
C PRO A 293 -4.14 -11.75 -14.35
N LEU A 294 -5.02 -12.32 -15.17
CA LEU A 294 -5.65 -13.61 -14.89
C LEU A 294 -4.64 -14.74 -15.11
N PRO A 295 -4.74 -15.87 -14.38
CA PRO A 295 -3.99 -17.05 -14.69
C PRO A 295 -4.40 -17.60 -16.05
N LEU A 296 -3.44 -18.16 -16.80
CA LEU A 296 -3.73 -18.89 -18.03
C LEU A 296 -4.62 -20.09 -17.69
N SER A 297 -5.78 -20.16 -18.31
CA SER A 297 -6.61 -21.36 -18.30
C SER A 297 -5.82 -22.47 -19.00
N GLN A 298 -5.38 -23.47 -18.24
CA GLN A 298 -4.92 -24.71 -18.85
C GLN A 298 -6.18 -25.42 -19.36
N ASP A 299 -6.35 -25.45 -20.67
CA ASP A 299 -7.27 -26.38 -21.31
C ASP A 299 -6.84 -27.78 -20.87
N LYS A 300 -7.54 -28.36 -19.90
CA LYS A 300 -7.38 -29.77 -19.60
C LYS A 300 -7.76 -30.52 -20.88
N PRO A 301 -6.87 -31.35 -21.44
CA PRO A 301 -7.31 -32.29 -22.46
C PRO A 301 -8.43 -33.11 -21.82
N ALA A 302 -9.56 -33.19 -22.51
CA ALA A 302 -10.69 -34.00 -22.08
C ALA A 302 -10.29 -35.50 -22.18
N GLU A 303 -9.62 -35.99 -21.16
CA GLU A 303 -9.45 -37.42 -20.87
C GLU A 303 -10.35 -37.80 -19.69
N HIS A 304 -11.64 -37.83 -19.96
CA HIS A 304 -12.54 -38.73 -19.28
C HIS A 304 -13.02 -39.78 -20.29
N VAL A 305 -12.18 -40.76 -20.53
CA VAL A 305 -12.62 -42.05 -21.05
C VAL A 305 -13.45 -42.68 -19.91
N HIS A 306 -14.75 -42.47 -19.93
CA HIS A 306 -15.68 -43.34 -19.26
C HIS A 306 -15.70 -44.67 -20.06
N GLN A 307 -15.09 -45.69 -19.50
CA GLN A 307 -15.45 -47.08 -19.83
C GLN A 307 -16.89 -47.24 -19.46
N VAL A 308 -17.79 -47.20 -20.43
CA VAL A 308 -19.15 -47.69 -20.30
C VAL A 308 -19.16 -49.12 -20.83
N GLU A 309 -19.37 -50.03 -19.91
CA GLU A 309 -19.75 -51.42 -20.24
C GLU A 309 -20.95 -51.39 -21.17
N GLU A 310 -20.86 -52.24 -22.19
CA GLU A 310 -21.91 -52.50 -23.13
C GLU A 310 -23.17 -53.00 -22.45
N ALA A 311 -24.29 -52.23 -22.58
CA ALA A 311 -25.59 -52.78 -22.56
C ALA A 311 -26.36 -52.21 -23.74
N SER A 312 -26.57 -53.05 -24.69
CA SER A 312 -27.35 -52.85 -25.90
C SER A 312 -28.80 -52.49 -25.55
N GLU A 313 -29.29 -51.36 -26.01
CA GLU A 313 -30.68 -51.22 -26.51
C GLU A 313 -30.76 -50.09 -27.50
N ALA A 314 -31.24 -50.43 -28.67
CA ALA A 314 -31.48 -49.54 -29.81
C ALA A 314 -32.63 -48.59 -29.54
N HIS A 315 -32.35 -47.27 -29.61
CA HIS A 315 -33.37 -46.29 -29.92
C HIS A 315 -32.88 -45.34 -31.02
N ASP A 316 -33.56 -45.48 -32.15
CA ASP A 316 -33.57 -44.63 -33.29
C ASP A 316 -34.01 -43.22 -32.96
N HIS A 317 -33.15 -42.21 -33.06
CA HIS A 317 -33.48 -40.80 -33.15
C HIS A 317 -32.74 -40.13 -34.30
N SER A 318 -33.14 -40.50 -35.50
CA SER A 318 -32.97 -39.65 -36.66
C SER A 318 -34.05 -38.55 -36.64
N LYS A 319 -33.71 -37.35 -36.10
CA LYS A 319 -34.27 -36.02 -36.44
C LYS A 319 -34.00 -35.05 -35.27
N MET A 320 -33.00 -34.26 -35.40
CA MET A 320 -32.89 -32.86 -34.98
C MET A 320 -31.44 -32.39 -35.24
N GLY A 321 -31.18 -32.16 -36.52
CA GLY A 321 -30.14 -31.27 -36.95
C GLY A 321 -30.71 -29.87 -37.02
N GLU A 322 -29.85 -28.89 -36.85
CA GLU A 322 -30.11 -27.46 -36.98
C GLU A 322 -30.68 -26.81 -35.72
N ASP A 323 -29.81 -26.32 -34.82
CA ASP A 323 -29.83 -24.97 -34.26
C ASP A 323 -28.84 -24.79 -33.08
N HIS A 324 -27.53 -24.82 -33.32
CA HIS A 324 -26.54 -24.43 -32.33
C HIS A 324 -25.40 -23.59 -32.87
N SER A 325 -25.63 -22.79 -33.88
CA SER A 325 -24.59 -21.88 -34.43
C SER A 325 -24.89 -20.38 -34.25
N GLU A 326 -25.86 -19.99 -33.39
CA GLU A 326 -26.21 -18.57 -33.19
C GLU A 326 -26.12 -18.07 -31.73
N HIS A 327 -25.49 -18.79 -30.82
CA HIS A 327 -25.35 -18.30 -29.43
C HIS A 327 -23.93 -17.88 -28.99
N VAL A 328 -23.00 -17.73 -29.93
CA VAL A 328 -21.62 -17.32 -29.56
C VAL A 328 -21.33 -15.83 -29.84
N LEU A 329 -22.29 -15.07 -30.34
CA LEU A 329 -22.11 -13.62 -30.58
C LEU A 329 -23.19 -12.76 -29.93
N SER A 330 -23.44 -12.94 -28.64
CA SER A 330 -24.07 -11.93 -27.80
C SER A 330 -23.05 -11.36 -26.81
N ALA A 331 -21.88 -11.02 -27.31
CA ALA A 331 -20.92 -10.22 -26.57
C ALA A 331 -21.48 -8.80 -26.44
N SER A 332 -21.74 -8.44 -25.19
CA SER A 332 -22.05 -7.12 -24.63
C SER A 332 -22.92 -6.18 -25.48
N LYS A 333 -24.18 -6.08 -25.08
CA LYS A 333 -25.09 -4.98 -25.48
C LYS A 333 -24.73 -3.63 -24.83
N PHE A 334 -23.64 -3.53 -24.10
CA PHE A 334 -23.18 -2.28 -23.52
C PHE A 334 -22.15 -1.62 -24.45
N SER A 335 -22.53 -0.47 -24.99
CA SER A 335 -21.61 0.41 -25.69
C SER A 335 -20.72 1.11 -24.67
N ILE A 336 -19.44 1.30 -24.99
CA ILE A 336 -18.52 2.12 -24.19
C ILE A 336 -19.08 3.53 -23.94
N ASP A 337 -19.96 3.99 -24.82
CA ASP A 337 -20.62 5.30 -24.72
C ASP A 337 -21.76 5.33 -23.68
N ASP A 338 -22.19 4.17 -23.14
CA ASP A 338 -23.28 4.08 -22.16
C ASP A 338 -22.75 4.10 -20.71
N VAL A 339 -21.44 4.05 -20.53
CA VAL A 339 -20.77 3.93 -19.22
C VAL A 339 -20.24 5.29 -18.71
N ILE A 340 -20.31 6.33 -19.50
CA ILE A 340 -19.82 7.69 -19.22
C ILE A 340 -20.99 8.65 -19.35
#